data_b0cfbd3590ec272e0e70b8e33517d81d
#
_entry.id   b0cfbd3590ec272e0e70b8e33517d81d
#
_cell.length_a   1.000
_cell.length_b   1.000
_cell.length_c   1.000
_cell.angle_alpha   90.00
_cell.angle_beta   90.00
_cell.angle_gamma   90.00
#
_symmetry.space_group_name_H-M   'P 1'
#
loop_
_entity.id
_entity.type
_entity.pdbx_description
1 polymer ?
#
loop_
_entity_poly.entity_id
_entity_poly.type
_entity_poly.pdbx_seq_one_letter_code
_entity_poly.pdbx_strand_id
1 'polypeptide(L)'
;MIDYVGNNYQSRGLSNLLHIDIKLFLAIIAITILGLLTIYSSSSGDMSLVIKQFTRIAIGIITMVFIAQVHPDNLRLFAPPLYFFTVVLLIMVLFFGVGNTADRWLDLYFIRFQPSELMKIFVPLMVASYYSDKPLPPKFTYILLASIVVLAPVLMIMKQPDLGTALLIAMSGAIAILLAGISIRFFVSSLIIIISLVPVLWICLLYTSDAADDSGC
;
A
#
# COMPACT_ATOMS: atom_id res chain seq x y z
N MET A 1 7.24 -28.24 -22.06
CA MET A 1 6.66 -29.00 -20.93
C MET A 1 5.99 -28.00 -19.99
N ILE A 2 5.00 -27.24 -20.48
CA ILE A 2 4.14 -26.31 -19.73
C ILE A 2 2.75 -26.37 -20.41
N ASP A 3 2.03 -27.50 -20.19
CA ASP A 3 0.67 -27.69 -20.64
C ASP A 3 -0.20 -28.13 -19.47
N TYR A 4 -0.23 -27.35 -18.38
CA TYR A 4 -1.04 -27.71 -17.20
C TYR A 4 -1.97 -26.61 -16.68
N VAL A 5 -2.27 -25.57 -17.45
CA VAL A 5 -3.24 -24.52 -17.04
C VAL A 5 -4.41 -24.35 -18.01
N GLY A 6 -4.63 -25.26 -18.91
CA GLY A 6 -5.65 -25.09 -19.95
C GLY A 6 -6.80 -26.06 -19.91
N ASN A 7 -7.59 -26.23 -18.82
CA ASN A 7 -8.88 -26.91 -19.03
C ASN A 7 -9.89 -26.91 -17.88
N ASN A 8 -10.05 -25.83 -17.11
CA ASN A 8 -11.17 -25.78 -16.13
C ASN A 8 -11.92 -24.44 -16.09
N TYR A 9 -11.97 -23.68 -17.19
CA TYR A 9 -12.79 -22.45 -17.28
C TYR A 9 -13.89 -22.60 -18.31
N GLN A 10 -14.76 -23.60 -18.16
CA GLN A 10 -16.03 -23.65 -18.88
C GLN A 10 -17.21 -23.48 -17.93
N SER A 11 -17.36 -22.28 -17.37
CA SER A 11 -18.68 -21.76 -17.02
C SER A 11 -18.77 -20.35 -17.64
N ARG A 12 -19.40 -20.28 -18.81
CA ARG A 12 -19.72 -19.03 -19.51
C ARG A 12 -20.80 -18.30 -18.71
N GLY A 13 -20.43 -17.59 -17.66
CA GLY A 13 -21.29 -16.69 -16.89
C GLY A 13 -20.77 -15.24 -16.99
N LEU A 14 -21.58 -14.28 -16.56
CA LEU A 14 -21.19 -12.86 -16.46
C LEU A 14 -19.84 -12.64 -15.77
N SER A 15 -19.44 -13.55 -14.88
CA SER A 15 -18.14 -13.54 -14.19
C SER A 15 -16.94 -13.58 -15.15
N ASN A 16 -17.03 -14.27 -16.27
CA ASN A 16 -15.96 -14.37 -17.27
C ASN A 16 -15.86 -13.11 -18.15
N LEU A 17 -16.95 -12.36 -18.28
CA LEU A 17 -16.96 -11.08 -18.99
C LEU A 17 -16.36 -9.95 -18.16
N LEU A 18 -16.52 -10.01 -16.83
CA LEU A 18 -16.09 -8.95 -15.93
C LEU A 18 -14.76 -9.24 -15.20
N HIS A 19 -14.12 -10.39 -15.45
CA HIS A 19 -12.87 -10.82 -14.78
C HIS A 19 -12.94 -10.72 -13.24
N ILE A 20 -14.11 -10.95 -12.65
CA ILE A 20 -14.39 -10.81 -11.22
C ILE A 20 -14.78 -12.16 -10.64
N ASP A 21 -14.14 -12.56 -9.53
CA ASP A 21 -14.59 -13.70 -8.73
C ASP A 21 -15.89 -13.32 -7.99
N ILE A 22 -17.00 -14.00 -8.37
CA ILE A 22 -18.32 -13.70 -7.83
C ILE A 22 -18.39 -13.94 -6.31
N LYS A 23 -17.65 -14.93 -5.78
CA LYS A 23 -17.67 -15.25 -4.35
C LYS A 23 -16.99 -14.14 -3.55
N LEU A 24 -15.83 -13.67 -4.05
CA LEU A 24 -15.11 -12.55 -3.45
C LEU A 24 -15.94 -11.26 -3.53
N PHE A 25 -16.58 -11.01 -4.67
CA PHE A 25 -17.44 -9.83 -4.86
C PHE A 25 -18.63 -9.83 -3.89
N LEU A 26 -19.32 -10.98 -3.74
CA LEU A 26 -20.40 -11.11 -2.75
C LEU A 26 -19.94 -10.90 -1.33
N ALA A 27 -18.75 -11.39 -0.96
CA ALA A 27 -18.16 -11.15 0.36
C ALA A 27 -17.91 -9.65 0.60
N ILE A 28 -17.38 -8.93 -0.40
CA ILE A 28 -17.17 -7.47 -0.33
C ILE A 28 -18.52 -6.76 -0.13
N ILE A 29 -19.56 -7.11 -0.90
CA ILE A 29 -20.90 -6.54 -0.76
C ILE A 29 -21.47 -6.81 0.64
N ALA A 30 -21.35 -8.03 1.15
CA ALA A 30 -21.82 -8.36 2.51
C ALA A 30 -21.13 -7.50 3.58
N ILE A 31 -19.81 -7.35 3.52
CA ILE A 31 -19.04 -6.52 4.46
C ILE A 31 -19.44 -5.04 4.33
N THR A 32 -19.64 -4.54 3.12
CA THR A 32 -20.04 -3.14 2.91
C THR A 32 -21.44 -2.85 3.43
N ILE A 33 -22.39 -3.79 3.30
CA ILE A 33 -23.73 -3.66 3.88
C ILE A 33 -23.65 -3.62 5.40
N LEU A 34 -22.90 -4.52 6.02
CA LEU A 34 -22.66 -4.51 7.48
C LEU A 34 -22.04 -3.19 7.93
N GLY A 35 -21.05 -2.67 7.18
CA GLY A 35 -20.44 -1.38 7.47
C GLY A 35 -21.43 -0.21 7.41
N LEU A 36 -22.34 -0.19 6.43
CA LEU A 36 -23.38 0.84 6.33
C LEU A 36 -24.38 0.76 7.48
N LEU A 37 -24.79 -0.46 7.88
CA LEU A 37 -25.67 -0.68 9.04
C LEU A 37 -25.01 -0.19 10.34
N THR A 38 -23.71 -0.46 10.50
CA THR A 38 -22.95 -0.01 11.67
C THR A 38 -22.90 1.53 11.72
N ILE A 39 -22.65 2.19 10.59
CA ILE A 39 -22.65 3.67 10.51
C ILE A 39 -24.04 4.24 10.84
N TYR A 40 -25.10 3.65 10.29
CA TYR A 40 -26.47 4.07 10.58
C TYR A 40 -26.79 3.97 12.08
N SER A 41 -26.43 2.85 12.70
CA SER A 41 -26.63 2.63 14.14
C SER A 41 -25.80 3.59 15.00
N SER A 42 -24.53 3.80 14.65
CA SER A 42 -23.59 4.66 15.38
C SER A 42 -23.91 6.15 15.26
N SER A 43 -24.52 6.57 14.13
CA SER A 43 -24.89 7.97 13.87
C SER A 43 -26.27 8.36 14.40
N SER A 44 -26.88 7.53 15.25
CA SER A 44 -28.26 7.75 15.76
C SER A 44 -29.28 7.94 14.64
N GLY A 45 -29.08 7.28 13.49
CA GLY A 45 -29.99 7.33 12.34
C GLY A 45 -29.75 8.49 11.36
N ASP A 46 -28.59 9.17 11.42
CA ASP A 46 -28.27 10.23 10.46
C ASP A 46 -28.03 9.66 9.06
N MET A 47 -29.04 9.80 8.21
CA MET A 47 -29.00 9.36 6.80
C MET A 47 -27.97 10.11 5.96
N SER A 48 -27.59 11.34 6.32
CA SER A 48 -26.59 12.11 5.57
C SER A 48 -25.22 11.42 5.59
N LEU A 49 -24.81 10.88 6.75
CA LEU A 49 -23.56 10.14 6.87
C LEU A 49 -23.59 8.81 6.10
N VAL A 50 -24.72 8.12 6.16
CA VAL A 50 -24.91 6.86 5.40
C VAL A 50 -24.82 7.10 3.90
N ILE A 51 -25.48 8.14 3.38
CA ILE A 51 -25.47 8.47 1.94
C ILE A 51 -24.05 8.87 1.50
N LYS A 52 -23.33 9.66 2.28
CA LYS A 52 -21.95 10.03 1.98
C LYS A 52 -21.05 8.78 1.90
N GLN A 53 -21.21 7.86 2.84
CA GLN A 53 -20.43 6.61 2.84
C GLN A 53 -20.83 5.68 1.69
N PHE A 54 -22.12 5.54 1.42
CA PHE A 54 -22.61 4.77 0.28
C PHE A 54 -22.04 5.28 -1.05
N THR A 55 -22.01 6.60 -1.24
CA THR A 55 -21.43 7.21 -2.44
C THR A 55 -19.95 6.86 -2.60
N ARG A 56 -19.18 6.92 -1.50
CA ARG A 56 -17.75 6.53 -1.52
C ARG A 56 -17.56 5.06 -1.87
N ILE A 57 -18.38 4.18 -1.29
CA ILE A 57 -18.37 2.74 -1.58
C ILE A 57 -18.73 2.49 -3.04
N ALA A 58 -19.76 3.14 -3.55
CA ALA A 58 -20.18 2.99 -4.95
C ALA A 58 -19.06 3.39 -5.93
N ILE A 59 -18.40 4.54 -5.68
CA ILE A 59 -17.24 4.97 -6.46
C ILE A 59 -16.11 3.94 -6.36
N GLY A 60 -15.81 3.43 -5.16
CA GLY A 60 -14.79 2.40 -4.95
C GLY A 60 -15.07 1.11 -5.71
N ILE A 61 -16.32 0.62 -5.70
CA ILE A 61 -16.73 -0.58 -6.44
C ILE A 61 -16.61 -0.36 -7.95
N ILE A 62 -17.08 0.79 -8.47
CA ILE A 62 -16.97 1.13 -9.89
C ILE A 62 -15.49 1.14 -10.31
N THR A 63 -14.63 1.79 -9.53
CA THR A 63 -13.18 1.84 -9.78
C THR A 63 -12.56 0.45 -9.74
N MET A 64 -12.93 -0.39 -8.77
CA MET A 64 -12.48 -1.78 -8.67
C MET A 64 -12.86 -2.58 -9.92
N VAL A 65 -14.13 -2.51 -10.36
CA VAL A 65 -14.58 -3.20 -11.57
C VAL A 65 -13.83 -2.71 -12.80
N PHE A 66 -13.59 -1.40 -12.92
CA PHE A 66 -12.84 -0.83 -14.03
C PHE A 66 -11.38 -1.34 -14.05
N ILE A 67 -10.71 -1.33 -12.92
CA ILE A 67 -9.32 -1.81 -12.81
C ILE A 67 -9.24 -3.33 -13.08
N ALA A 68 -10.25 -4.09 -12.67
CA ALA A 68 -10.30 -5.54 -12.93
C ALA A 68 -10.33 -5.90 -14.44
N GLN A 69 -10.73 -4.96 -15.31
CA GLN A 69 -10.69 -5.17 -16.76
C GLN A 69 -9.30 -4.88 -17.36
N VAL A 70 -8.40 -4.24 -16.62
CA VAL A 70 -7.07 -3.90 -17.13
C VAL A 70 -6.19 -5.14 -17.15
N HIS A 71 -5.62 -5.45 -18.32
CA HIS A 71 -4.71 -6.59 -18.47
C HIS A 71 -3.46 -6.41 -17.58
N PRO A 72 -2.95 -7.47 -16.91
CA PRO A 72 -1.79 -7.39 -16.03
C PRO A 72 -0.54 -6.79 -16.67
N ASP A 73 -0.29 -7.03 -17.96
CA ASP A 73 0.83 -6.44 -18.69
C ASP A 73 0.76 -4.92 -18.78
N ASN A 74 -0.45 -4.37 -18.91
CA ASN A 74 -0.65 -2.93 -18.88
C ASN A 74 -0.39 -2.36 -17.48
N LEU A 75 -0.86 -3.04 -16.43
CA LEU A 75 -0.56 -2.65 -15.05
C LEU A 75 0.93 -2.61 -14.80
N ARG A 76 1.67 -3.59 -15.30
CA ARG A 76 3.12 -3.65 -15.24
C ARG A 76 3.77 -2.43 -15.94
N LEU A 77 3.29 -2.07 -17.13
CA LEU A 77 3.80 -0.93 -17.90
C LEU A 77 3.53 0.41 -17.20
N PHE A 78 2.36 0.54 -16.57
CA PHE A 78 1.96 1.76 -15.86
C PHE A 78 2.54 1.87 -14.43
N ALA A 79 3.07 0.79 -13.86
CA ALA A 79 3.60 0.77 -12.50
C ALA A 79 4.71 1.82 -12.27
N PRO A 80 5.77 1.93 -13.10
CA PRO A 80 6.82 2.92 -12.90
C PRO A 80 6.31 4.37 -12.95
N PRO A 81 5.59 4.83 -13.98
CA PRO A 81 5.12 6.21 -14.02
C PRO A 81 4.16 6.55 -12.88
N LEU A 82 3.28 5.63 -12.47
CA LEU A 82 2.37 5.84 -11.34
C LEU A 82 3.11 5.92 -10.00
N TYR A 83 4.14 5.08 -9.82
CA TYR A 83 5.00 5.14 -8.65
C TYR A 83 5.71 6.49 -8.57
N PHE A 84 6.40 6.92 -9.62
CA PHE A 84 7.12 8.20 -9.63
C PHE A 84 6.18 9.39 -9.47
N PHE A 85 5.02 9.38 -10.11
CA PHE A 85 3.98 10.39 -9.91
C PHE A 85 3.57 10.50 -8.44
N THR A 86 3.36 9.37 -7.77
CA THR A 86 2.98 9.36 -6.35
C THR A 86 4.13 9.77 -5.44
N VAL A 87 5.39 9.48 -5.79
CA VAL A 87 6.56 10.02 -5.08
C VAL A 87 6.59 11.54 -5.16
N VAL A 88 6.31 12.12 -6.31
CA VAL A 88 6.21 13.58 -6.46
C VAL A 88 5.12 14.16 -5.58
N LEU A 89 3.94 13.52 -5.53
CA LEU A 89 2.86 13.93 -4.63
C LEU A 89 3.26 13.83 -3.15
N LEU A 90 4.02 12.79 -2.75
CA LEU A 90 4.56 12.66 -1.40
C LEU A 90 5.54 13.80 -1.06
N ILE A 91 6.38 14.18 -2.01
CA ILE A 91 7.28 15.34 -1.85
C ILE A 91 6.45 16.62 -1.68
N MET A 92 5.40 16.81 -2.47
CA MET A 92 4.51 17.97 -2.32
C MET A 92 3.85 18.02 -0.93
N VAL A 93 3.44 16.87 -0.38
CA VAL A 93 2.91 16.82 1.00
C VAL A 93 3.93 17.25 2.03
N LEU A 94 5.21 16.91 1.87
CA LEU A 94 6.27 17.34 2.80
C LEU A 94 6.46 18.86 2.86
N PHE A 95 6.12 19.58 1.78
CA PHE A 95 6.28 21.04 1.70
C PHE A 95 4.97 21.80 1.85
N PHE A 96 3.85 21.24 1.41
CA PHE A 96 2.54 21.91 1.31
C PHE A 96 1.42 21.13 2.01
N GLY A 97 1.77 20.12 2.79
CA GLY A 97 0.78 19.29 3.48
C GLY A 97 -0.05 20.10 4.49
N VAL A 98 -1.29 19.70 4.66
CA VAL A 98 -2.23 20.24 5.66
C VAL A 98 -2.78 19.11 6.52
N GLY A 99 -2.97 19.38 7.81
CA GLY A 99 -3.54 18.42 8.74
C GLY A 99 -3.67 18.97 10.15
N ASN A 100 -4.63 18.46 10.93
CA ASN A 100 -4.85 18.92 12.30
C ASN A 100 -3.83 18.38 13.30
N THR A 101 -3.27 17.18 13.03
CA THR A 101 -2.30 16.50 13.93
C THR A 101 -0.99 16.19 13.20
N ALA A 102 -1.01 16.10 11.88
CA ALA A 102 0.15 15.89 11.03
C ALA A 102 -0.22 16.28 9.58
N ASP A 103 0.73 16.92 8.90
CA ASP A 103 0.57 17.42 7.54
C ASP A 103 0.66 16.26 6.52
N ARG A 104 -0.42 15.48 6.39
CA ARG A 104 -0.48 14.25 5.57
C ARG A 104 -1.37 14.38 4.34
N TRP A 105 -2.15 15.45 4.27
CA TRP A 105 -3.18 15.63 3.26
C TRP A 105 -2.82 16.74 2.29
N LEU A 106 -3.12 16.53 1.03
CA LEU A 106 -3.19 17.61 0.04
C LEU A 106 -4.64 18.09 -0.02
N ASP A 107 -4.84 19.39 0.23
CA ASP A 107 -6.13 20.02 0.05
C ASP A 107 -6.24 20.52 -1.39
N LEU A 108 -7.03 19.80 -2.20
CA LEU A 108 -7.27 20.11 -3.61
C LEU A 108 -8.54 20.96 -3.79
N TYR A 109 -8.92 21.76 -2.78
CA TYR A 109 -10.10 22.60 -2.74
C TYR A 109 -11.43 21.84 -2.70
N PHE A 110 -11.58 20.77 -3.45
CA PHE A 110 -12.80 19.94 -3.48
C PHE A 110 -12.65 18.62 -2.70
N ILE A 111 -11.45 18.08 -2.61
CA ILE A 111 -11.19 16.77 -2.02
C ILE A 111 -9.86 16.83 -1.26
N ARG A 112 -9.89 16.36 -0.01
CA ARG A 112 -8.66 16.05 0.73
C ARG A 112 -8.15 14.70 0.29
N PHE A 113 -6.93 14.68 -0.20
CA PHE A 113 -6.30 13.51 -0.77
C PHE A 113 -5.00 13.19 -0.04
N GLN A 114 -4.80 11.91 0.30
CA GLN A 114 -3.58 11.43 0.97
C GLN A 114 -2.76 10.57 0.00
N PRO A 115 -1.61 11.05 -0.50
CA PRO A 115 -0.81 10.30 -1.48
C PRO A 115 -0.26 8.97 -0.95
N SER A 116 -0.03 8.84 0.35
CA SER A 116 0.43 7.57 0.95
C SER A 116 -0.58 6.42 0.77
N GLU A 117 -1.88 6.71 0.57
CA GLU A 117 -2.88 5.69 0.24
C GLU A 117 -2.58 5.02 -1.11
N LEU A 118 -2.16 5.80 -2.10
CA LEU A 118 -1.76 5.27 -3.40
C LEU A 118 -0.45 4.48 -3.31
N MET A 119 0.48 4.88 -2.44
CA MET A 119 1.75 4.18 -2.26
C MET A 119 1.57 2.74 -1.79
N LYS A 120 0.54 2.44 -0.99
CA LYS A 120 0.23 1.06 -0.58
C LYS A 120 0.02 0.13 -1.77
N ILE A 121 -0.47 0.66 -2.90
CA ILE A 121 -0.73 -0.08 -4.13
C ILE A 121 0.48 -0.02 -5.06
N PHE A 122 1.06 1.16 -5.25
CA PHE A 122 2.09 1.35 -6.28
C PHE A 122 3.48 0.85 -5.87
N VAL A 123 3.79 0.77 -4.58
CA VAL A 123 5.05 0.16 -4.12
C VAL A 123 5.13 -1.32 -4.46
N PRO A 124 4.21 -2.21 -4.04
CA PRO A 124 4.27 -3.60 -4.43
C PRO A 124 4.13 -3.82 -5.94
N LEU A 125 3.34 -2.99 -6.63
CA LEU A 125 3.19 -3.05 -8.09
C LEU A 125 4.51 -2.69 -8.80
N MET A 126 5.22 -1.66 -8.33
CA MET A 126 6.53 -1.26 -8.85
C MET A 126 7.58 -2.35 -8.63
N VAL A 127 7.60 -2.97 -7.44
CA VAL A 127 8.50 -4.09 -7.13
C VAL A 127 8.20 -5.27 -8.05
N ALA A 128 6.93 -5.63 -8.23
CA ALA A 128 6.52 -6.72 -9.13
C ALA A 128 6.92 -6.43 -10.58
N SER A 129 6.68 -5.21 -11.07
CA SER A 129 7.10 -4.77 -12.40
C SER A 129 8.61 -4.84 -12.57
N TYR A 130 9.38 -4.42 -11.57
CA TYR A 130 10.84 -4.45 -11.60
C TYR A 130 11.40 -5.88 -11.72
N TYR A 131 10.80 -6.86 -11.03
CA TYR A 131 11.27 -8.26 -11.08
C TYR A 131 10.76 -9.04 -12.28
N SER A 132 9.75 -8.59 -12.97
CA SER A 132 9.11 -9.34 -14.07
C SER A 132 10.07 -9.71 -15.21
N ASP A 133 11.13 -8.90 -15.45
CA ASP A 133 12.15 -9.13 -16.47
C ASP A 133 13.48 -9.68 -15.90
N LYS A 134 13.52 -10.03 -14.62
CA LYS A 134 14.77 -10.46 -13.98
C LYS A 134 14.81 -11.97 -13.83
N PRO A 135 16.00 -12.59 -13.99
CA PRO A 135 16.16 -14.02 -13.73
C PRO A 135 15.94 -14.33 -12.25
N LEU A 136 15.27 -15.44 -11.96
CA LEU A 136 15.04 -15.95 -10.61
C LEU A 136 16.02 -17.10 -10.31
N PRO A 137 16.59 -17.17 -9.08
CA PRO A 137 16.51 -16.24 -7.97
C PRO A 137 17.24 -14.92 -8.25
N PRO A 138 16.75 -13.78 -7.71
CA PRO A 138 17.31 -12.46 -8.00
C PRO A 138 18.72 -12.30 -7.41
N LYS A 139 19.60 -11.62 -8.15
CA LYS A 139 20.93 -11.23 -7.64
C LYS A 139 20.80 -10.20 -6.52
N PHE A 140 21.78 -10.16 -5.63
CA PHE A 140 21.81 -9.22 -4.49
C PHE A 140 21.61 -7.76 -4.90
N THR A 141 22.18 -7.35 -6.04
CA THR A 141 22.01 -5.98 -6.58
C THR A 141 20.54 -5.67 -6.88
N TYR A 142 19.78 -6.64 -7.40
CA TYR A 142 18.34 -6.43 -7.68
C TYR A 142 17.51 -6.31 -6.40
N ILE A 143 17.91 -7.07 -5.37
CA ILE A 143 17.29 -6.97 -4.04
C ILE A 143 17.55 -5.60 -3.44
N LEU A 144 18.78 -5.10 -3.51
CA LEU A 144 19.15 -3.79 -3.00
C LEU A 144 18.37 -2.66 -3.69
N LEU A 145 18.27 -2.68 -5.01
CA LEU A 145 17.50 -1.68 -5.76
C LEU A 145 16.01 -1.73 -5.44
N ALA A 146 15.41 -2.93 -5.34
CA ALA A 146 14.03 -3.07 -4.93
C ALA A 146 13.80 -2.57 -3.50
N SER A 147 14.76 -2.82 -2.59
CA SER A 147 14.70 -2.29 -1.22
C SER A 147 14.75 -0.76 -1.19
N ILE A 148 15.54 -0.12 -2.05
CA ILE A 148 15.57 1.35 -2.17
C ILE A 148 14.21 1.88 -2.65
N VAL A 149 13.59 1.21 -3.63
CA VAL A 149 12.24 1.55 -4.13
C VAL A 149 11.20 1.49 -3.01
N VAL A 150 11.30 0.53 -2.10
CA VAL A 150 10.39 0.41 -0.94
C VAL A 150 10.73 1.45 0.13
N LEU A 151 12.00 1.60 0.48
CA LEU A 151 12.43 2.44 1.60
C LEU A 151 12.28 3.94 1.32
N ALA A 152 12.45 4.39 0.08
CA ALA A 152 12.32 5.79 -0.26
C ALA A 152 10.97 6.41 0.18
N PRO A 153 9.80 5.89 -0.24
CA PRO A 153 8.51 6.40 0.22
C PRO A 153 8.28 6.15 1.71
N VAL A 154 8.75 5.02 2.27
CA VAL A 154 8.61 4.72 3.70
C VAL A 154 9.27 5.81 4.55
N LEU A 155 10.50 6.21 4.25
CA LEU A 155 11.22 7.26 4.96
C LEU A 155 10.53 8.63 4.83
N MET A 156 9.96 8.93 3.65
CA MET A 156 9.20 10.16 3.45
C MET A 156 7.92 10.20 4.30
N ILE A 157 7.22 9.07 4.40
CA ILE A 157 5.98 8.95 5.19
C ILE A 157 6.29 8.98 6.70
N MET A 158 7.41 8.41 7.12
CA MET A 158 7.88 8.52 8.50
C MET A 158 8.14 9.97 8.93
N LYS A 159 8.59 10.84 8.02
CA LYS A 159 8.73 12.28 8.28
C LYS A 159 7.37 12.99 8.43
N GLN A 160 6.28 12.40 7.97
CA GLN A 160 4.90 12.88 8.12
C GLN A 160 4.22 12.35 9.39
N PRO A 161 4.93 11.97 10.43
CA PRO A 161 4.68 11.09 11.57
C PRO A 161 3.52 10.09 11.39
N ASP A 162 3.56 9.32 10.28
CA ASP A 162 2.59 8.26 9.98
C ASP A 162 3.24 6.87 9.98
N LEU A 163 3.60 6.41 11.18
CA LEU A 163 4.28 5.12 11.36
C LEU A 163 3.42 3.93 10.90
N GLY A 164 2.10 4.02 11.10
CA GLY A 164 1.18 2.93 10.69
C GLY A 164 1.20 2.71 9.17
N THR A 165 1.05 3.76 8.39
CA THR A 165 1.10 3.68 6.92
C THR A 165 2.49 3.34 6.42
N ALA A 166 3.55 3.89 7.02
CA ALA A 166 4.94 3.57 6.68
C ALA A 166 5.21 2.07 6.86
N LEU A 167 4.79 1.48 7.99
CA LEU A 167 4.93 0.05 8.27
C LEU A 167 4.15 -0.82 7.27
N LEU A 168 2.92 -0.46 6.96
CA LEU A 168 2.10 -1.19 5.97
C LEU A 168 2.76 -1.21 4.58
N ILE A 169 3.31 -0.08 4.13
CA ILE A 169 4.02 0.02 2.85
C ILE A 169 5.32 -0.78 2.90
N ALA A 170 6.10 -0.68 3.98
CA ALA A 170 7.31 -1.46 4.16
C ALA A 170 7.03 -2.97 4.11
N MET A 171 5.99 -3.43 4.81
CA MET A 171 5.59 -4.84 4.80
C MET A 171 5.10 -5.31 3.42
N SER A 172 4.26 -4.52 2.75
CA SER A 172 3.75 -4.89 1.42
C SER A 172 4.88 -5.00 0.39
N GLY A 173 5.83 -4.04 0.41
CA GLY A 173 7.03 -4.08 -0.42
C GLY A 173 7.94 -5.25 -0.09
N ALA A 174 8.18 -5.52 1.20
CA ALA A 174 8.98 -6.65 1.67
C ALA A 174 8.39 -8.00 1.24
N ILE A 175 7.06 -8.17 1.35
CA ILE A 175 6.35 -9.36 0.88
C ILE A 175 6.50 -9.50 -0.65
N ALA A 176 6.36 -8.41 -1.41
CA ALA A 176 6.55 -8.44 -2.86
C ALA A 176 7.98 -8.89 -3.24
N ILE A 177 9.00 -8.39 -2.53
CA ILE A 177 10.40 -8.80 -2.69
C ILE A 177 10.60 -10.27 -2.32
N LEU A 178 9.97 -10.76 -1.26
CA LEU A 178 10.00 -12.16 -0.86
C LEU A 178 9.41 -13.08 -1.93
N LEU A 179 8.24 -12.71 -2.47
CA LEU A 179 7.55 -13.47 -3.54
C LEU A 179 8.33 -13.48 -4.85
N ALA A 180 9.23 -12.51 -5.07
CA ALA A 180 10.16 -12.53 -6.21
C ALA A 180 11.25 -13.63 -6.12
N GLY A 181 11.17 -14.54 -5.14
CA GLY A 181 12.01 -15.73 -5.04
C GLY A 181 13.27 -15.58 -4.18
N ILE A 182 13.27 -14.64 -3.24
CA ILE A 182 14.33 -14.57 -2.22
C ILE A 182 14.15 -15.74 -1.25
N SER A 183 15.26 -16.31 -0.79
CA SER A 183 15.19 -17.37 0.21
C SER A 183 14.55 -16.88 1.49
N ILE A 184 13.57 -17.62 2.01
CA ILE A 184 12.88 -17.28 3.26
C ILE A 184 13.87 -17.11 4.43
N ARG A 185 14.97 -17.82 4.42
CA ARG A 185 16.02 -17.72 5.46
C ARG A 185 16.67 -16.34 5.44
N PHE A 186 16.98 -15.80 4.27
CA PHE A 186 17.54 -14.45 4.12
C PHE A 186 16.52 -13.39 4.57
N PHE A 187 15.26 -13.55 4.20
CA PHE A 187 14.19 -12.66 4.59
C PHE A 187 13.98 -12.65 6.11
N VAL A 188 13.87 -13.81 6.73
CA VAL A 188 13.70 -13.95 8.19
C VAL A 188 14.93 -13.42 8.94
N SER A 189 16.14 -13.71 8.49
CA SER A 189 17.36 -13.17 9.14
C SER A 189 17.44 -11.65 9.06
N SER A 190 17.10 -11.03 7.93
CA SER A 190 17.05 -9.56 7.81
C SER A 190 15.97 -8.94 8.70
N LEU A 191 14.81 -9.59 8.81
CA LEU A 191 13.73 -9.14 9.70
C LEU A 191 14.15 -9.21 11.18
N ILE A 192 14.80 -10.29 11.60
CA ILE A 192 15.34 -10.44 12.97
C ILE A 192 16.37 -9.34 13.25
N ILE A 193 17.28 -9.06 12.33
CA ILE A 193 18.28 -7.99 12.48
C ILE A 193 17.58 -6.63 12.64
N ILE A 194 16.60 -6.30 11.80
CA ILE A 194 15.85 -5.04 11.90
C ILE A 194 15.15 -4.93 13.25
N ILE A 195 14.44 -5.97 13.69
CA ILE A 195 13.72 -5.98 14.97
C ILE A 195 14.70 -5.83 16.15
N SER A 196 15.86 -6.48 16.10
CA SER A 196 16.87 -6.40 17.16
C SER A 196 17.55 -5.01 17.23
N LEU A 197 17.58 -4.28 16.13
CA LEU A 197 18.10 -2.91 16.09
C LEU A 197 17.14 -1.88 16.71
N VAL A 198 15.83 -2.14 16.71
CA VAL A 198 14.82 -1.20 17.25
C VAL A 198 15.09 -0.84 18.72
N PRO A 199 15.26 -1.78 19.66
CA PRO A 199 15.56 -1.42 21.05
C PRO A 199 16.91 -0.71 21.22
N VAL A 200 17.91 -1.06 20.41
CA VAL A 200 19.23 -0.38 20.43
C VAL A 200 19.08 1.08 20.00
N LEU A 201 18.35 1.35 18.94
CA LEU A 201 18.05 2.71 18.46
C LEU A 201 17.21 3.48 19.49
N TRP A 202 16.26 2.82 20.14
CA TRP A 202 15.43 3.43 21.17
C TRP A 202 16.26 3.88 22.38
N ILE A 203 17.13 3.02 22.88
CA ILE A 203 18.04 3.35 23.99
C ILE A 203 19.00 4.46 23.58
N CYS A 204 19.53 4.42 22.35
CA CYS A 204 20.43 5.46 21.84
C CYS A 204 19.72 6.82 21.75
N LEU A 205 18.46 6.86 21.28
CA LEU A 205 17.66 8.09 21.20
C LEU A 205 17.32 8.65 22.58
N LEU A 206 16.98 7.79 23.55
CA LEU A 206 16.74 8.22 24.93
C LEU A 206 18.01 8.84 25.54
N TYR A 207 19.15 8.19 25.35
CA TYR A 207 20.44 8.69 25.89
C TYR A 207 20.84 10.03 25.27
N THR A 208 20.57 10.26 23.98
CA THR A 208 20.86 11.56 23.32
C THR A 208 19.89 12.66 23.76
N SER A 209 18.63 12.31 24.10
CA SER A 209 17.65 13.25 24.64
C SER A 209 18.03 13.73 26.04
N ASP A 210 18.43 12.81 26.92
CA ASP A 210 18.87 13.15 28.28
C ASP A 210 20.15 13.98 28.28
N ALA A 211 21.09 13.69 27.36
CA ALA A 211 22.32 14.48 27.21
C ALA A 211 22.08 15.89 26.65
N ALA A 212 21.01 16.12 25.92
CA ALA A 212 20.62 17.43 25.42
C ALA A 212 19.99 18.30 26.53
N ASP A 213 19.23 17.69 27.44
CA ASP A 213 18.65 18.40 28.60
C ASP A 213 19.68 18.78 29.65
N ASP A 214 20.73 17.96 29.86
CA ASP A 214 21.84 18.28 30.79
C ASP A 214 22.79 19.39 30.29
N SER A 215 22.77 19.72 28.99
CA SER A 215 23.60 20.80 28.43
C SER A 215 22.96 22.19 28.55
N GLY A 216 21.84 22.32 29.20
CA GLY A 216 21.05 23.55 29.38
C GLY A 216 21.26 24.31 30.70
N CYS A 217 22.37 24.04 31.45
CA CYS A 217 22.78 24.84 32.64
C CYS A 217 23.86 25.82 32.31
#